data_857cebebb2d7f57b0bc48627aba9fd89
#
_entry.id   857cebebb2d7f57b0bc48627aba9fd89
#
_cell.length_a   1.000
_cell.length_b   1.000
_cell.length_c   1.000
_cell.angle_alpha   90.00
_cell.angle_beta   90.00
_cell.angle_gamma   90.00
#
_symmetry.space_group_name_H-M   'P 1'
#
loop_
_entity.id
_entity.type
_entity.pdbx_description
1 polymer ?
#
loop_
_entity_poly.entity_id
_entity_poly.type
_entity_poly.pdbx_seq_one_letter_code
_entity_poly.pdbx_strand_id
1 'polypeptide(L)'
;MKTKHHGQMSESFLTAVFLSLSGGLQDAYTYLFRGKVFANAQTGNIVLLSANIMDGQWDRVLHYLVPLCAFALGVLVAEKMRESFCNMQRLHWRQLVVLGEVLLLFIVGFLPQEQNLLANAIVSFSCAMQVQAFRKVNGYAFASTMCIGDLRSGVEAFCIWRKTHEPKAKDRMMRYFGIIVLFAVGAGIGSVGAARLAEKTIWISCGLLLVSFALMFIREEIKENPAIEKDLAEIRQETREIDRTLKQELKEEREELHEELHEKLR
;
A
#
# COMPACT_ATOMS: atom_id res chain seq x y z
N MET A 1 -12.12 -12.60 29.97
CA MET A 1 -12.64 -11.52 29.09
C MET A 1 -11.80 -11.50 27.82
N LYS A 2 -12.32 -12.01 26.68
CA LYS A 2 -11.63 -11.94 25.39
C LYS A 2 -11.93 -10.56 24.80
N THR A 3 -10.97 -9.64 24.87
CA THR A 3 -11.02 -8.39 24.13
C THR A 3 -11.03 -8.72 22.63
N LYS A 4 -12.15 -8.53 21.96
CA LYS A 4 -12.23 -8.52 20.50
C LYS A 4 -11.31 -7.41 20.02
N HIS A 5 -10.13 -7.76 19.52
CA HIS A 5 -9.31 -6.87 18.73
C HIS A 5 -10.10 -6.58 17.43
N HIS A 6 -10.88 -5.51 17.45
CA HIS A 6 -11.37 -4.88 16.22
C HIS A 6 -10.15 -4.27 15.55
N GLY A 7 -9.81 -4.77 14.35
CA GLY A 7 -8.66 -4.28 13.60
C GLY A 7 -8.71 -2.76 13.46
N GLN A 8 -7.59 -2.10 13.77
CA GLN A 8 -7.45 -0.65 13.63
C GLN A 8 -7.70 -0.26 12.16
N MET A 9 -8.39 0.82 11.93
CA MET A 9 -8.92 1.22 10.60
C MET A 9 -7.86 1.68 9.62
N SER A 10 -6.70 2.12 10.10
CA SER A 10 -5.49 2.33 9.30
C SER A 10 -4.95 1.02 8.67
N GLU A 11 -5.49 -0.13 9.06
CA GLU A 11 -5.19 -1.45 8.49
C GLU A 11 -6.17 -1.86 7.39
N SER A 12 -6.94 -0.93 6.81
CA SER A 12 -7.87 -1.22 5.72
C SER A 12 -7.12 -1.60 4.44
N PHE A 13 -7.63 -2.61 3.72
CA PHE A 13 -7.11 -2.98 2.40
C PHE A 13 -7.16 -1.80 1.40
N LEU A 14 -8.19 -0.96 1.48
CA LEU A 14 -8.33 0.20 0.60
C LEU A 14 -7.21 1.24 0.82
N THR A 15 -6.83 1.51 2.07
CA THR A 15 -5.66 2.34 2.40
C THR A 15 -4.38 1.72 1.80
N ALA A 16 -4.20 0.40 1.95
CA ALA A 16 -3.07 -0.32 1.39
C ALA A 16 -2.97 -0.22 -0.14
N VAL A 17 -4.09 -0.18 -0.86
CA VAL A 17 -4.13 0.03 -2.32
C VAL A 17 -3.41 1.31 -2.71
N PHE A 18 -3.78 2.44 -2.11
CA PHE A 18 -3.18 3.74 -2.43
C PHE A 18 -1.73 3.85 -1.97
N LEU A 19 -1.39 3.26 -0.82
CA LEU A 19 -0.01 3.21 -0.33
C LEU A 19 0.89 2.39 -1.26
N SER A 20 0.40 1.26 -1.78
CA SER A 20 1.19 0.41 -2.70
C SER A 20 1.36 1.05 -4.07
N LEU A 21 0.31 1.69 -4.61
CA LEU A 21 0.42 2.48 -5.84
C LEU A 21 1.45 3.60 -5.69
N SER A 22 1.38 4.34 -4.58
CA SER A 22 2.32 5.40 -4.24
C SER A 22 3.75 4.88 -4.13
N GLY A 23 3.96 3.76 -3.41
CA GLY A 23 5.28 3.15 -3.22
C GLY A 23 5.92 2.70 -4.53
N GLY A 24 5.15 2.06 -5.43
CA GLY A 24 5.62 1.68 -6.76
C GLY A 24 5.99 2.90 -7.62
N LEU A 25 5.17 3.95 -7.58
CA LEU A 25 5.43 5.21 -8.29
C LEU A 25 6.72 5.86 -7.78
N GLN A 26 6.93 5.93 -6.47
CA GLN A 26 8.11 6.52 -5.85
C GLN A 26 9.39 5.76 -6.25
N ASP A 27 9.38 4.42 -6.26
CA ASP A 27 10.51 3.61 -6.68
C ASP A 27 10.85 3.81 -8.16
N ALA A 28 9.83 3.81 -9.04
CA ALA A 28 10.05 4.07 -10.46
C ALA A 28 10.57 5.49 -10.71
N TYR A 29 10.02 6.50 -10.03
CA TYR A 29 10.45 7.88 -10.13
C TYR A 29 11.91 8.05 -9.70
N THR A 30 12.30 7.55 -8.53
CA THR A 30 13.67 7.70 -8.03
C THR A 30 14.66 6.92 -8.88
N TYR A 31 14.32 5.71 -9.31
CA TYR A 31 15.21 4.89 -10.12
C TYR A 31 15.37 5.41 -11.56
N LEU A 32 14.28 5.79 -12.21
CA LEU A 32 14.33 6.18 -13.63
C LEU A 32 14.72 7.64 -13.84
N PHE A 33 14.33 8.52 -12.92
CA PHE A 33 14.49 9.97 -13.09
C PHE A 33 15.51 10.61 -12.13
N ARG A 34 15.71 10.06 -10.91
CA ARG A 34 16.57 10.65 -9.90
C ARG A 34 17.93 9.94 -9.71
N GLY A 35 18.46 9.30 -10.76
CA GLY A 35 19.83 8.79 -10.74
C GLY A 35 19.99 7.35 -10.26
N LYS A 36 19.02 6.46 -10.55
CA LYS A 36 19.12 5.00 -10.33
C LYS A 36 19.17 4.55 -8.86
N VAL A 37 18.53 5.29 -7.96
CA VAL A 37 18.36 4.93 -6.55
C VAL A 37 16.96 4.41 -6.32
N PHE A 38 16.81 3.32 -5.60
CA PHE A 38 15.49 2.85 -5.15
C PHE A 38 15.10 3.53 -3.82
N ALA A 39 13.91 4.08 -3.74
CA ALA A 39 13.41 4.68 -2.50
C ALA A 39 13.07 3.62 -1.44
N ASN A 40 12.44 2.51 -1.86
CA ASN A 40 11.97 1.43 -1.00
C ASN A 40 12.85 0.17 -1.07
N ALA A 41 13.35 -0.20 -2.27
CA ALA A 41 14.09 -1.43 -2.49
C ALA A 41 15.57 -1.30 -2.05
N GLN A 42 15.79 -1.10 -0.74
CA GLN A 42 17.13 -0.85 -0.18
C GLN A 42 18.15 -1.97 -0.44
N THR A 43 17.71 -3.20 -0.65
CA THR A 43 18.60 -4.29 -1.06
C THR A 43 19.33 -3.98 -2.36
N GLY A 44 18.64 -3.38 -3.34
CA GLY A 44 19.26 -2.93 -4.59
C GLY A 44 20.31 -1.84 -4.34
N ASN A 45 20.01 -0.88 -3.48
CA ASN A 45 20.96 0.19 -3.10
C ASN A 45 22.20 -0.37 -2.40
N ILE A 46 22.05 -1.38 -1.52
CA ILE A 46 23.19 -2.04 -0.85
C ILE A 46 24.10 -2.75 -1.87
N VAL A 47 23.52 -3.44 -2.86
CA VAL A 47 24.31 -4.09 -3.92
C VAL A 47 25.10 -3.05 -4.72
N LEU A 48 24.43 -1.97 -5.16
CA LEU A 48 25.06 -0.90 -5.93
C LEU A 48 26.10 -0.13 -5.11
N LEU A 49 25.84 0.11 -3.83
CA LEU A 49 26.82 0.67 -2.89
C LEU A 49 28.08 -0.19 -2.82
N SER A 50 27.92 -1.49 -2.60
CA SER A 50 29.03 -2.42 -2.47
C SER A 50 29.87 -2.51 -3.75
N ALA A 51 29.23 -2.56 -4.92
CA ALA A 51 29.93 -2.55 -6.21
C ALA A 51 30.76 -1.28 -6.39
N ASN A 52 30.18 -0.09 -6.11
CA ASN A 52 30.90 1.18 -6.24
C ASN A 52 32.07 1.35 -5.23
N ILE A 53 31.99 0.72 -4.03
CA ILE A 53 33.11 0.65 -3.09
C ILE A 53 34.27 -0.16 -3.69
N MET A 54 33.97 -1.32 -4.27
CA MET A 54 35.00 -2.19 -4.87
C MET A 54 35.63 -1.54 -6.11
N ASP A 55 34.86 -0.76 -6.86
CA ASP A 55 35.33 -0.01 -8.03
C ASP A 55 36.04 1.32 -7.66
N GLY A 56 36.11 1.69 -6.36
CA GLY A 56 36.73 2.94 -5.90
C GLY A 56 35.97 4.21 -6.29
N GLN A 57 34.69 4.12 -6.64
CA GLN A 57 33.87 5.26 -7.10
C GLN A 57 33.19 5.96 -5.93
N TRP A 58 33.95 6.68 -5.11
CA TRP A 58 33.50 7.28 -3.85
C TRP A 58 32.31 8.25 -3.98
N ASP A 59 32.23 9.00 -5.08
CA ASP A 59 31.08 9.89 -5.34
C ASP A 59 29.77 9.11 -5.48
N ARG A 60 29.82 7.95 -6.11
CA ARG A 60 28.66 7.04 -6.24
C ARG A 60 28.36 6.28 -4.96
N VAL A 61 29.35 6.03 -4.12
CA VAL A 61 29.15 5.46 -2.78
C VAL A 61 28.22 6.34 -1.95
N LEU A 62 28.48 7.66 -1.91
CA LEU A 62 27.62 8.62 -1.22
C LEU A 62 26.20 8.65 -1.80
N HIS A 63 26.08 8.50 -3.11
CA HIS A 63 24.78 8.50 -3.80
C HIS A 63 23.82 7.40 -3.32
N TYR A 64 24.33 6.24 -2.91
CA TYR A 64 23.54 5.13 -2.35
C TYR A 64 23.53 5.12 -0.82
N LEU A 65 24.61 5.54 -0.18
CA LEU A 65 24.72 5.53 1.28
C LEU A 65 23.76 6.53 1.94
N VAL A 66 23.66 7.76 1.39
CA VAL A 66 22.82 8.82 1.96
C VAL A 66 21.34 8.43 1.98
N PRO A 67 20.71 7.93 0.89
CA PRO A 67 19.33 7.44 0.92
C PRO A 67 19.12 6.25 1.89
N LEU A 68 20.12 5.35 2.01
CA LEU A 68 20.07 4.24 2.95
C LEU A 68 20.04 4.74 4.41
N CYS A 69 20.90 5.68 4.76
CA CYS A 69 20.90 6.32 6.08
C CYS A 69 19.62 7.10 6.33
N ALA A 70 19.10 7.80 5.32
CA ALA A 70 17.84 8.53 5.39
C ALA A 70 16.65 7.57 5.64
N PHE A 71 16.64 6.40 5.01
CA PHE A 71 15.66 5.35 5.25
C PHE A 71 15.72 4.87 6.72
N ALA A 72 16.91 4.55 7.24
CA ALA A 72 17.08 4.14 8.64
C ALA A 72 16.58 5.23 9.61
N LEU A 73 16.90 6.51 9.33
CA LEU A 73 16.42 7.66 10.11
C LEU A 73 14.87 7.78 10.06
N GLY A 74 14.27 7.55 8.90
CA GLY A 74 12.81 7.54 8.73
C GLY A 74 12.12 6.48 9.59
N VAL A 75 12.69 5.27 9.69
CA VAL A 75 12.20 4.22 10.58
C VAL A 75 12.27 4.68 12.04
N LEU A 76 13.41 5.26 12.46
CA LEU A 76 13.59 5.77 13.84
C LEU A 76 12.59 6.88 14.18
N VAL A 77 12.37 7.82 13.27
CA VAL A 77 11.42 8.93 13.48
C VAL A 77 9.99 8.39 13.56
N ALA A 78 9.59 7.49 12.69
CA ALA A 78 8.26 6.89 12.72
C ALA A 78 8.01 6.10 14.02
N GLU A 79 9.02 5.40 14.55
CA GLU A 79 8.92 4.70 15.82
C GLU A 79 8.74 5.67 16.99
N LYS A 80 9.51 6.76 17.03
CA LYS A 80 9.34 7.82 18.04
C LYS A 80 7.96 8.50 17.93
N MET A 81 7.48 8.75 16.71
CA MET A 81 6.14 9.28 16.49
C MET A 81 5.08 8.32 17.05
N ARG A 82 5.23 7.02 16.82
CA ARG A 82 4.34 6.01 17.39
C ARG A 82 4.33 6.07 18.92
N GLU A 83 5.48 6.10 19.56
CA GLU A 83 5.60 6.15 21.02
C GLU A 83 4.98 7.43 21.61
N SER A 84 5.22 8.58 20.97
CA SER A 84 4.77 9.89 21.47
C SER A 84 3.29 10.16 21.21
N PHE A 85 2.75 9.68 20.10
CA PHE A 85 1.41 10.04 19.62
C PHE A 85 0.41 8.87 19.56
N CYS A 86 0.76 7.66 20.06
CA CYS A 86 -0.14 6.51 20.05
C CYS A 86 -1.45 6.72 20.83
N ASN A 87 -1.48 7.64 21.80
CA ASN A 87 -2.61 7.93 22.67
C ASN A 87 -3.39 9.22 22.29
N MET A 88 -3.09 9.84 21.13
CA MET A 88 -3.83 11.03 20.71
C MET A 88 -5.26 10.68 20.30
N GLN A 89 -6.24 11.41 20.84
CA GLN A 89 -7.67 11.16 20.63
C GLN A 89 -8.22 11.74 19.32
N ARG A 90 -7.64 12.80 18.76
CA ARG A 90 -8.19 13.54 17.60
C ARG A 90 -7.56 13.22 16.26
N LEU A 91 -6.26 12.88 16.23
CA LEU A 91 -5.55 12.47 15.01
C LEU A 91 -4.72 11.24 15.33
N HIS A 92 -4.94 10.18 14.55
CA HIS A 92 -4.14 8.98 14.72
C HIS A 92 -2.72 9.24 14.19
N TRP A 93 -1.67 8.80 14.93
CA TRP A 93 -0.27 9.04 14.57
C TRP A 93 0.09 8.62 13.13
N ARG A 94 -0.59 7.61 12.57
CA ARG A 94 -0.41 7.19 11.17
C ARG A 94 -0.88 8.23 10.16
N GLN A 95 -1.90 9.01 10.48
CA GLN A 95 -2.36 10.13 9.64
C GLN A 95 -1.32 11.25 9.62
N LEU A 96 -0.67 11.51 10.77
CA LEU A 96 0.45 12.47 10.84
C LEU A 96 1.63 12.02 9.99
N VAL A 97 1.93 10.72 9.97
CA VAL A 97 2.99 10.17 9.09
C VAL A 97 2.66 10.41 7.62
N VAL A 98 1.44 10.08 7.18
CA VAL A 98 1.03 10.29 5.77
C VAL A 98 1.03 11.77 5.40
N LEU A 99 0.56 12.64 6.29
CA LEU A 99 0.60 14.09 6.06
C LEU A 99 2.04 14.61 5.95
N GLY A 100 2.92 14.16 6.83
CA GLY A 100 4.36 14.48 6.77
C GLY A 100 5.00 13.99 5.47
N GLU A 101 4.66 12.79 5.02
CA GLU A 101 5.09 12.24 3.74
C GLU A 101 4.61 13.10 2.57
N VAL A 102 3.33 13.48 2.52
CA VAL A 102 2.80 14.36 1.48
C VAL A 102 3.56 15.69 1.40
N LEU A 103 3.84 16.31 2.55
CA LEU A 103 4.59 17.57 2.61
C LEU A 103 6.03 17.42 2.08
N LEU A 104 6.72 16.35 2.48
CA LEU A 104 8.08 16.05 2.05
C LEU A 104 8.14 15.78 0.54
N LEU A 105 7.23 14.94 0.03
CA LEU A 105 7.17 14.63 -1.40
C LEU A 105 6.75 15.84 -2.24
N PHE A 106 5.90 16.71 -1.71
CA PHE A 106 5.53 17.95 -2.37
C PHE A 106 6.75 18.86 -2.58
N ILE A 107 7.63 18.96 -1.57
CA ILE A 107 8.90 19.69 -1.68
C ILE A 107 9.81 19.06 -2.73
N VAL A 108 9.91 17.73 -2.78
CA VAL A 108 10.73 17.02 -3.77
C VAL A 108 10.35 17.36 -5.21
N GLY A 109 9.10 17.65 -5.49
CA GLY A 109 8.62 18.06 -6.83
C GLY A 109 9.15 19.40 -7.32
N PHE A 110 9.76 20.23 -6.45
CA PHE A 110 10.42 21.47 -6.80
C PHE A 110 11.94 21.35 -6.91
N LEU A 111 12.54 20.23 -6.46
CA LEU A 111 13.97 20.04 -6.48
C LEU A 111 14.45 19.72 -7.90
N PRO A 112 15.43 20.48 -8.44
CA PRO A 112 16.02 20.19 -9.75
C PRO A 112 16.88 18.92 -9.70
N GLN A 113 17.28 18.42 -10.87
CA GLN A 113 18.07 17.17 -10.97
C GLN A 113 19.47 17.26 -10.35
N GLU A 114 20.05 18.46 -10.26
CA GLU A 114 21.34 18.69 -9.58
C GLU A 114 21.27 18.33 -8.08
N GLN A 115 20.05 18.31 -7.52
CA GLN A 115 19.78 17.96 -6.12
C GLN A 115 19.23 16.53 -5.95
N ASN A 116 19.52 15.63 -6.87
CA ASN A 116 19.03 14.26 -6.83
C ASN A 116 19.39 13.52 -5.54
N LEU A 117 20.56 13.79 -4.95
CA LEU A 117 20.97 13.20 -3.69
C LEU A 117 20.00 13.57 -2.55
N LEU A 118 19.65 14.85 -2.45
CA LEU A 118 18.70 15.36 -1.46
C LEU A 118 17.28 14.82 -1.74
N ALA A 119 16.85 14.84 -3.01
CA ALA A 119 15.55 14.32 -3.40
C ALA A 119 15.41 12.83 -3.03
N ASN A 120 16.40 11.99 -3.35
CA ASN A 120 16.41 10.56 -3.02
C ASN A 120 16.43 10.33 -1.50
N ALA A 121 17.17 11.13 -0.74
CA ALA A 121 17.21 11.07 0.71
C ALA A 121 15.80 11.35 1.31
N ILE A 122 15.13 12.40 0.85
CA ILE A 122 13.80 12.78 1.33
C ILE A 122 12.77 11.69 0.97
N VAL A 123 12.78 11.17 -0.27
CA VAL A 123 11.85 10.11 -0.69
C VAL A 123 12.10 8.84 0.11
N SER A 124 13.35 8.40 0.28
CA SER A 124 13.68 7.21 1.08
C SER A 124 13.30 7.35 2.54
N PHE A 125 13.50 8.53 3.13
CA PHE A 125 13.05 8.85 4.49
C PHE A 125 11.52 8.75 4.62
N SER A 126 10.78 9.34 3.68
CA SER A 126 9.31 9.30 3.65
C SER A 126 8.79 7.87 3.49
N CYS A 127 9.35 7.11 2.54
CA CYS A 127 9.02 5.69 2.35
C CYS A 127 9.23 4.87 3.62
N ALA A 128 10.33 5.09 4.33
CA ALA A 128 10.63 4.40 5.57
C ALA A 128 9.60 4.68 6.67
N MET A 129 9.16 5.95 6.79
CA MET A 129 8.09 6.31 7.71
C MET A 129 6.78 5.59 7.36
N GLN A 130 6.41 5.53 6.08
CA GLN A 130 5.24 4.81 5.61
C GLN A 130 5.31 3.30 5.94
N VAL A 131 6.42 2.65 5.60
CA VAL A 131 6.64 1.21 5.87
C VAL A 131 6.53 0.91 7.36
N GLN A 132 7.13 1.74 8.21
CA GLN A 132 7.09 1.57 9.66
C GLN A 132 5.68 1.80 10.23
N ALA A 133 4.93 2.78 9.70
CA ALA A 133 3.58 3.08 10.16
C ALA A 133 2.55 2.00 9.75
N PHE A 134 2.71 1.40 8.57
CA PHE A 134 1.73 0.50 7.97
C PHE A 134 2.23 -0.94 7.85
N ARG A 135 2.78 -1.50 8.94
CA ARG A 135 3.32 -2.87 8.98
C ARG A 135 2.27 -3.99 8.92
N LYS A 136 0.98 -3.67 9.14
CA LYS A 136 -0.13 -4.64 9.14
C LYS A 136 -1.32 -4.09 8.39
N VAL A 137 -1.97 -4.97 7.61
CA VAL A 137 -3.25 -4.71 6.96
C VAL A 137 -4.19 -5.86 7.28
N ASN A 138 -5.36 -5.56 7.86
CA ASN A 138 -6.35 -6.56 8.31
C ASN A 138 -5.73 -7.65 9.21
N GLY A 139 -4.75 -7.31 10.05
CA GLY A 139 -4.07 -8.25 10.94
C GLY A 139 -2.97 -9.10 10.29
N TYR A 140 -2.76 -9.02 8.98
CA TYR A 140 -1.66 -9.69 8.28
C TYR A 140 -0.43 -8.78 8.19
N ALA A 141 0.75 -9.36 8.32
CA ALA A 141 1.99 -8.64 8.05
C ALA A 141 1.95 -8.13 6.60
N PHE A 142 2.15 -6.83 6.45
CA PHE A 142 2.02 -6.13 5.19
C PHE A 142 3.21 -5.20 5.01
N ALA A 143 3.76 -5.20 3.82
CA ALA A 143 4.75 -4.21 3.45
C ALA A 143 4.33 -3.61 2.10
N SER A 144 3.74 -2.41 2.13
CA SER A 144 3.23 -1.70 0.94
C SER A 144 4.24 -1.57 -0.20
N THR A 145 5.52 -1.78 0.10
CA THR A 145 6.65 -1.52 -0.80
C THR A 145 7.66 -2.67 -0.86
N MET A 146 7.45 -3.76 -0.11
CA MET A 146 8.34 -4.92 -0.07
C MET A 146 7.72 -6.13 -0.77
N CYS A 147 7.57 -6.08 -2.08
CA CYS A 147 6.91 -7.10 -2.91
C CYS A 147 7.43 -8.54 -2.68
N ILE A 148 8.69 -8.73 -2.29
CA ILE A 148 9.27 -10.07 -2.02
C ILE A 148 8.61 -10.75 -0.82
N GLY A 149 8.33 -10.00 0.26
CA GLY A 149 7.62 -10.54 1.43
C GLY A 149 6.18 -10.94 1.09
N ASP A 150 5.51 -10.09 0.31
CA ASP A 150 4.15 -10.34 -0.15
C ASP A 150 4.08 -11.51 -1.14
N LEU A 151 5.04 -11.63 -2.06
CA LEU A 151 5.15 -12.76 -2.99
C LEU A 151 5.28 -14.09 -2.24
N ARG A 152 6.20 -14.16 -1.26
CA ARG A 152 6.37 -15.34 -0.42
C ARG A 152 5.08 -15.72 0.30
N SER A 153 4.45 -14.75 0.96
CA SER A 153 3.21 -14.97 1.72
C SER A 153 2.02 -15.33 0.82
N GLY A 154 1.98 -14.76 -0.38
CA GLY A 154 0.98 -15.06 -1.41
C GLY A 154 1.09 -16.48 -1.93
N VAL A 155 2.30 -16.95 -2.24
CA VAL A 155 2.57 -18.33 -2.67
C VAL A 155 2.27 -19.33 -1.55
N GLU A 156 2.66 -19.03 -0.29
CA GLU A 156 2.30 -19.84 0.86
C GLU A 156 0.78 -20.00 1.00
N ALA A 157 0.05 -18.88 0.93
CA ALA A 157 -1.42 -18.88 1.00
C ALA A 157 -2.06 -19.65 -0.17
N PHE A 158 -1.49 -19.58 -1.38
CA PHE A 158 -1.90 -20.37 -2.53
C PHE A 158 -1.72 -21.87 -2.28
N CYS A 159 -0.58 -22.30 -1.74
CA CYS A 159 -0.33 -23.71 -1.40
C CYS A 159 -1.31 -24.24 -0.36
N ILE A 160 -1.63 -23.44 0.66
CA ILE A 160 -2.63 -23.78 1.68
C ILE A 160 -4.02 -23.91 1.02
N TRP A 161 -4.44 -22.88 0.25
CA TRP A 161 -5.74 -22.91 -0.42
C TRP A 161 -5.89 -24.11 -1.37
N ARG A 162 -4.84 -24.45 -2.12
CA ARG A 162 -4.88 -25.59 -3.03
C ARG A 162 -5.06 -26.93 -2.31
N LYS A 163 -4.61 -27.05 -1.05
CA LYS A 163 -4.73 -28.27 -0.23
C LYS A 163 -6.06 -28.33 0.53
N THR A 164 -6.50 -27.19 1.10
CA THR A 164 -7.60 -27.14 2.07
C THR A 164 -8.89 -26.60 1.46
N HIS A 165 -8.81 -25.91 0.31
CA HIS A 165 -9.90 -25.13 -0.31
C HIS A 165 -10.55 -24.10 0.64
N GLU A 166 -9.84 -23.70 1.70
CA GLU A 166 -10.36 -22.71 2.65
C GLU A 166 -10.51 -21.31 2.01
N PRO A 167 -11.72 -20.70 2.12
CA PRO A 167 -11.96 -19.35 1.58
C PRO A 167 -11.02 -18.28 2.15
N LYS A 168 -10.63 -18.42 3.43
CA LYS A 168 -9.70 -17.49 4.09
C LYS A 168 -8.30 -17.53 3.46
N ALA A 169 -7.81 -18.71 3.07
CA ALA A 169 -6.52 -18.85 2.41
C ALA A 169 -6.55 -18.22 1.00
N LYS A 170 -7.66 -18.38 0.28
CA LYS A 170 -7.91 -17.73 -1.03
C LYS A 170 -7.91 -16.19 -0.90
N ASP A 171 -8.65 -15.65 0.07
CA ASP A 171 -8.70 -14.21 0.31
C ASP A 171 -7.32 -13.65 0.66
N ARG A 172 -6.56 -14.32 1.51
CA ARG A 172 -5.18 -13.97 1.85
C ARG A 172 -4.27 -13.96 0.62
N MET A 173 -4.34 -14.99 -0.22
CA MET A 173 -3.60 -15.09 -1.48
C MET A 173 -3.92 -13.90 -2.40
N MET A 174 -5.22 -13.64 -2.64
CA MET A 174 -5.66 -12.56 -3.53
C MET A 174 -5.21 -11.19 -3.05
N ARG A 175 -5.16 -10.96 -1.74
CA ARG A 175 -4.67 -9.69 -1.16
C ARG A 175 -3.19 -9.49 -1.42
N TYR A 176 -2.34 -10.50 -1.16
CA TYR A 176 -0.91 -10.38 -1.39
C TYR A 176 -0.57 -10.17 -2.87
N PHE A 177 -1.14 -10.98 -3.77
CA PHE A 177 -0.92 -10.78 -5.20
C PHE A 177 -1.51 -9.47 -5.71
N GLY A 178 -2.68 -9.06 -5.19
CA GLY A 178 -3.29 -7.78 -5.50
C GLY A 178 -2.38 -6.59 -5.17
N ILE A 179 -1.71 -6.61 -4.02
CA ILE A 179 -0.75 -5.58 -3.62
C ILE A 179 0.45 -5.51 -4.56
N ILE A 180 1.00 -6.66 -4.96
CA ILE A 180 2.13 -6.71 -5.93
C ILE A 180 1.71 -6.11 -7.27
N VAL A 181 0.51 -6.45 -7.76
CA VAL A 181 -0.04 -5.88 -9.02
C VAL A 181 -0.23 -4.37 -8.89
N LEU A 182 -0.77 -3.90 -7.76
CA LEU A 182 -0.95 -2.47 -7.50
C LEU A 182 0.38 -1.71 -7.45
N PHE A 183 1.40 -2.28 -6.79
CA PHE A 183 2.75 -1.73 -6.78
C PHE A 183 3.31 -1.64 -8.21
N ALA A 184 3.17 -2.71 -9.01
CA ALA A 184 3.62 -2.73 -10.41
C ALA A 184 2.88 -1.70 -11.27
N VAL A 185 1.57 -1.51 -11.07
CA VAL A 185 0.79 -0.46 -11.74
C VAL A 185 1.30 0.93 -11.32
N GLY A 186 1.55 1.14 -10.03
CA GLY A 186 2.14 2.38 -9.52
C GLY A 186 3.51 2.67 -10.15
N ALA A 187 4.37 1.66 -10.26
CA ALA A 187 5.67 1.77 -10.92
C ALA A 187 5.52 2.11 -12.43
N GLY A 188 4.55 1.51 -13.11
CA GLY A 188 4.21 1.85 -14.48
C GLY A 188 3.78 3.32 -14.65
N ILE A 189 2.89 3.80 -13.77
CA ILE A 189 2.47 5.21 -13.73
C ILE A 189 3.69 6.12 -13.47
N GLY A 190 4.55 5.76 -12.51
CA GLY A 190 5.76 6.50 -12.20
C GLY A 190 6.74 6.56 -13.38
N SER A 191 6.89 5.47 -14.11
CA SER A 191 7.73 5.39 -15.30
C SER A 191 7.23 6.33 -16.42
N VAL A 192 5.95 6.27 -16.75
CA VAL A 192 5.33 7.15 -17.76
C VAL A 192 5.36 8.61 -17.30
N GLY A 193 5.07 8.85 -16.01
CA GLY A 193 5.13 10.17 -15.40
C GLY A 193 6.53 10.78 -15.46
N ALA A 194 7.56 10.01 -15.10
CA ALA A 194 8.95 10.44 -15.16
C ALA A 194 9.37 10.93 -16.55
N ALA A 195 8.87 10.26 -17.60
CA ALA A 195 9.15 10.65 -18.98
C ALA A 195 8.39 11.92 -19.45
N ARG A 196 7.23 12.23 -18.84
CA ARG A 196 6.35 13.32 -19.31
C ARG A 196 6.30 14.53 -18.38
N LEU A 197 6.36 14.33 -17.09
CA LEU A 197 6.17 15.35 -16.04
C LEU A 197 7.47 15.66 -15.29
N ALA A 198 8.56 14.93 -15.57
CA ALA A 198 9.87 15.10 -14.95
C ALA A 198 9.79 15.15 -13.41
N GLU A 199 10.29 16.22 -12.77
CA GLU A 199 10.28 16.42 -11.31
C GLU A 199 8.87 16.34 -10.70
N LYS A 200 7.86 16.83 -11.42
CA LYS A 200 6.48 16.94 -10.94
C LYS A 200 5.74 15.60 -10.86
N THR A 201 6.32 14.54 -11.40
CA THR A 201 5.75 13.17 -11.32
C THR A 201 5.45 12.76 -9.90
N ILE A 202 6.28 13.17 -8.93
CA ILE A 202 6.12 12.83 -7.51
C ILE A 202 4.82 13.39 -6.92
N TRP A 203 4.23 14.43 -7.50
CA TRP A 203 2.95 14.99 -7.04
C TRP A 203 1.76 14.06 -7.29
N ILE A 204 1.88 13.12 -8.23
CA ILE A 204 0.88 12.04 -8.38
C ILE A 204 0.85 11.18 -7.11
N SER A 205 2.03 10.88 -6.54
CA SER A 205 2.14 10.19 -5.26
C SER A 205 1.50 11.00 -4.12
N CYS A 206 1.70 12.32 -4.07
CA CYS A 206 1.01 13.19 -3.10
C CYS A 206 -0.52 13.05 -3.21
N GLY A 207 -1.06 13.02 -4.44
CA GLY A 207 -2.49 12.83 -4.68
C GLY A 207 -3.00 11.48 -4.16
N LEU A 208 -2.28 10.38 -4.44
CA LEU A 208 -2.62 9.04 -3.94
C LEU A 208 -2.60 8.97 -2.41
N LEU A 209 -1.60 9.59 -1.78
CA LEU A 209 -1.47 9.65 -0.33
C LEU A 209 -2.57 10.51 0.31
N LEU A 210 -2.96 11.62 -0.31
CA LEU A 210 -4.09 12.44 0.16
C LEU A 210 -5.41 11.67 0.10
N VAL A 211 -5.64 10.86 -0.93
CA VAL A 211 -6.80 9.96 -0.98
C VAL A 211 -6.74 8.94 0.15
N SER A 212 -5.57 8.34 0.39
CA SER A 212 -5.37 7.41 1.51
C SER A 212 -5.64 8.08 2.86
N PHE A 213 -5.15 9.31 3.05
CA PHE A 213 -5.39 10.14 4.24
C PHE A 213 -6.88 10.43 4.45
N ALA A 214 -7.59 10.88 3.40
CA ALA A 214 -9.02 11.16 3.47
C ALA A 214 -9.83 9.90 3.82
N LEU A 215 -9.48 8.75 3.24
CA LEU A 215 -10.13 7.47 3.55
C LEU A 215 -9.94 7.06 5.03
N MET A 216 -8.78 7.32 5.60
CA MET A 216 -8.54 7.06 7.02
C MET A 216 -9.40 7.97 7.90
N PHE A 217 -9.55 9.24 7.54
CA PHE A 217 -10.32 10.24 8.28
C PHE A 217 -11.82 9.94 8.26
N ILE A 218 -12.40 9.75 7.08
CA ILE A 218 -13.84 9.44 6.90
C ILE A 218 -14.24 8.21 7.72
N ARG A 219 -13.39 7.21 7.75
CA ARG A 219 -13.67 5.97 8.46
C ARG A 219 -13.55 6.07 9.99
N GLU A 220 -12.71 6.97 10.47
CA GLU A 220 -12.59 7.25 11.92
C GLU A 220 -13.84 7.97 12.43
N GLU A 221 -14.33 8.94 11.67
CA GLU A 221 -15.57 9.68 11.96
C GLU A 221 -16.81 8.76 11.98
N ILE A 222 -16.90 7.80 11.06
CA ILE A 222 -17.97 6.77 11.03
C ILE A 222 -17.93 5.89 12.29
N LYS A 223 -16.75 5.63 12.84
CA LYS A 223 -16.57 4.79 14.02
C LYS A 223 -16.90 5.50 15.33
N GLU A 224 -16.70 6.82 15.36
CA GLU A 224 -17.05 7.66 16.51
C GLU A 224 -18.54 7.99 16.59
N ASN A 225 -19.29 7.82 15.48
CA ASN A 225 -20.71 8.07 15.44
C ASN A 225 -21.53 6.76 15.37
N PRO A 226 -22.02 6.25 16.53
CA PRO A 226 -22.75 4.97 16.59
C PRO A 226 -24.06 4.95 15.77
N ALA A 227 -24.64 6.12 15.46
CA ALA A 227 -25.83 6.19 14.61
C ALA A 227 -25.48 5.83 13.16
N ILE A 228 -24.39 6.38 12.63
CA ILE A 228 -23.90 6.07 11.26
C ILE A 228 -23.46 4.60 11.15
N GLU A 229 -22.86 4.03 12.21
CA GLU A 229 -22.47 2.61 12.21
C GLU A 229 -23.71 1.70 12.16
N LYS A 230 -24.80 2.09 12.82
CA LYS A 230 -26.06 1.36 12.80
C LYS A 230 -26.73 1.40 11.42
N ASP A 231 -26.84 2.60 10.82
CA ASP A 231 -27.39 2.78 9.48
C ASP A 231 -26.61 2.01 8.41
N LEU A 232 -25.26 2.03 8.50
CA LEU A 232 -24.40 1.24 7.62
C LEU A 232 -24.54 -0.26 7.83
N ALA A 233 -24.82 -0.72 9.05
CA ALA A 233 -25.08 -2.13 9.34
C ALA A 233 -26.42 -2.56 8.73
N GLU A 234 -27.46 -1.75 8.80
CA GLU A 234 -28.77 -1.99 8.18
C GLU A 234 -28.65 -2.06 6.66
N ILE A 235 -28.01 -1.09 6.01
CA ILE A 235 -27.75 -1.09 4.56
C ILE A 235 -26.97 -2.32 4.12
N ARG A 236 -25.98 -2.76 4.90
CA ARG A 236 -25.23 -4.00 4.61
C ARG A 236 -26.08 -5.25 4.73
N GLN A 237 -27.03 -5.27 5.65
CA GLN A 237 -27.92 -6.39 5.82
C GLN A 237 -28.91 -6.46 4.65
N GLU A 238 -29.53 -5.36 4.27
CA GLU A 238 -30.40 -5.26 3.09
C GLU A 238 -29.66 -5.67 1.81
N THR A 239 -28.44 -5.18 1.60
CA THR A 239 -27.64 -5.55 0.42
C THR A 239 -27.34 -7.05 0.38
N ARG A 240 -27.11 -7.69 1.55
CA ARG A 240 -26.89 -9.14 1.61
C ARG A 240 -28.16 -9.95 1.34
N GLU A 241 -29.30 -9.44 1.75
CA GLU A 241 -30.60 -10.07 1.48
C GLU A 241 -30.92 -9.99 -0.01
N ILE A 242 -30.74 -8.83 -0.63
CA ILE A 242 -30.88 -8.66 -2.09
C ILE A 242 -29.93 -9.59 -2.86
N ASP A 243 -28.66 -9.68 -2.48
CA ASP A 243 -27.68 -10.59 -3.13
C ASP A 243 -28.05 -12.06 -2.98
N ARG A 244 -28.68 -12.46 -1.85
CA ARG A 244 -29.20 -13.82 -1.65
C ARG A 244 -30.42 -14.12 -2.53
N THR A 245 -31.37 -13.17 -2.58
CA THR A 245 -32.56 -13.30 -3.40
C THR A 245 -32.20 -13.39 -4.87
N LEU A 246 -31.31 -12.50 -5.35
CA LEU A 246 -30.85 -12.50 -6.72
C LEU A 246 -30.15 -13.82 -7.11
N LYS A 247 -29.33 -14.37 -6.20
CA LYS A 247 -28.66 -15.66 -6.43
C LYS A 247 -29.63 -16.82 -6.46
N GLN A 248 -30.74 -16.74 -5.73
CA GLN A 248 -31.78 -17.77 -5.70
C GLN A 248 -32.58 -17.70 -6.98
N GLU A 249 -33.01 -16.53 -7.42
CA GLU A 249 -33.71 -16.33 -8.69
C GLU A 249 -32.88 -16.80 -9.89
N LEU A 250 -31.59 -16.42 -9.93
CA LEU A 250 -30.66 -16.87 -11.00
C LEU A 250 -30.48 -18.41 -10.99
N LYS A 251 -30.56 -19.04 -9.83
CA LYS A 251 -30.47 -20.50 -9.73
C LYS A 251 -31.72 -21.17 -10.27
N GLU A 252 -32.91 -20.67 -9.91
CA GLU A 252 -34.20 -21.16 -10.38
C GLU A 252 -34.34 -20.99 -11.89
N GLU A 253 -34.00 -19.81 -12.43
CA GLU A 253 -34.01 -19.54 -13.88
C GLU A 253 -33.04 -20.46 -14.65
N ARG A 254 -31.89 -20.77 -14.07
CA ARG A 254 -30.92 -21.71 -14.66
C ARG A 254 -31.41 -23.14 -14.63
N GLU A 255 -32.13 -23.56 -13.60
CA GLU A 255 -32.74 -24.91 -13.50
C GLU A 255 -33.86 -25.03 -14.52
N GLU A 256 -34.75 -24.04 -14.64
CA GLU A 256 -35.80 -24.00 -15.66
C GLU A 256 -35.24 -24.05 -17.10
N LEU A 257 -34.23 -23.29 -17.39
CA LEU A 257 -33.57 -23.27 -18.70
C LEU A 257 -32.94 -24.65 -19.03
N HIS A 258 -32.41 -25.31 -18.01
CA HIS A 258 -31.82 -26.64 -18.15
C HIS A 258 -32.90 -27.73 -18.44
N GLU A 259 -34.07 -27.63 -17.82
CA GLU A 259 -35.20 -28.50 -18.06
C GLU A 259 -35.79 -28.30 -19.47
N GLU A 260 -35.98 -27.04 -19.90
CA GLU A 260 -36.44 -26.72 -21.25
C GLU A 260 -35.46 -27.22 -22.34
N LEU A 261 -34.14 -27.13 -22.11
CA LEU A 261 -33.16 -27.64 -23.03
C LEU A 261 -33.18 -29.17 -23.15
N HIS A 262 -33.42 -29.86 -22.03
CA HIS A 262 -33.56 -31.31 -22.01
C HIS A 262 -34.84 -31.80 -22.69
N GLU A 263 -35.93 -31.03 -22.62
CA GLU A 263 -37.17 -31.33 -23.28
C GLU A 263 -37.11 -31.14 -24.81
N LYS A 264 -36.36 -30.11 -25.26
CA LYS A 264 -36.14 -29.86 -26.71
C LYS A 264 -35.15 -30.83 -27.38
N LEU A 265 -34.36 -31.54 -26.60
CA LEU A 265 -33.38 -32.54 -27.08
C LEU A 265 -33.93 -33.99 -27.05
N ARG A 266 -35.13 -34.21 -26.56
CA ARG A 266 -35.89 -35.46 -26.65
C ARG A 266 -36.87 -35.46 -27.85
#